data_30f85c63dd3c150c5b373b660422b249
#
_entry.id   30f85c63dd3c150c5b373b660422b249
#
_cell.length_a   1.000
_cell.length_b   1.000
_cell.length_c   1.000
_cell.angle_alpha   90.00
_cell.angle_beta   90.00
_cell.angle_gamma   90.00
#
_symmetry.space_group_name_H-M   'P 1'
#
loop_
_entity.id
_entity.type
_entity.pdbx_description
1 polymer ?
#
loop_
_entity_poly.entity_id
_entity_poly.type
_entity_poly.pdbx_seq_one_letter_code
_entity_poly.pdbx_strand_id
1 'polypeptide(L)'
;PEEVNVFMETGFFGMEGKLNSGDAHLAVDYEQLLKIGLVGYEKRVRQLKAELDLCVPENIDKYVFYKAVLIVIEAVKTYADRFSLLAQEMAENAQSHRKDELLEISNICSKVPYEPASSFKEAIQSVWFIQLILQIESNGHSLSYGRFDQYMYPYLKADLEKGVIMDCLLYTSDAAD
;
A
#
# COMPACT_ATOMS: atom_id res chain seq x y z
N PRO A 1 -25.66 -0.80 -23.53
CA PRO A 1 -26.53 -0.84 -24.69
C PRO A 1 -26.45 0.49 -25.44
N GLU A 2 -26.52 0.43 -26.76
CA GLU A 2 -26.39 1.59 -27.67
C GLU A 2 -27.41 2.70 -27.33
N GLU A 3 -28.61 2.32 -26.94
CA GLU A 3 -29.69 3.20 -26.53
C GLU A 3 -29.33 4.09 -25.34
N VAL A 4 -28.55 3.59 -24.37
CA VAL A 4 -28.12 4.38 -23.20
C VAL A 4 -27.11 5.45 -23.63
N ASN A 5 -26.21 5.12 -24.57
CA ASN A 5 -25.25 6.08 -25.09
C ASN A 5 -25.93 7.24 -25.83
N VAL A 6 -26.99 6.97 -26.59
CA VAL A 6 -27.77 8.02 -27.27
C VAL A 6 -28.40 8.97 -26.26
N PHE A 7 -28.93 8.48 -25.14
CA PHE A 7 -29.49 9.33 -24.10
C PHE A 7 -28.41 10.14 -23.35
N MET A 8 -27.21 9.58 -23.19
CA MET A 8 -26.07 10.30 -22.60
C MET A 8 -25.58 11.43 -23.50
N GLU A 9 -25.54 11.21 -24.81
CA GLU A 9 -25.14 12.22 -25.81
C GLU A 9 -26.11 13.40 -25.90
N THR A 10 -27.38 13.21 -25.56
CA THR A 10 -28.36 14.32 -25.53
C THR A 10 -28.15 15.26 -24.36
N GLY A 11 -27.28 14.94 -23.39
CA GLY A 11 -27.05 15.74 -22.19
C GLY A 11 -28.24 15.81 -21.22
N PHE A 12 -29.30 15.06 -21.46
CA PHE A 12 -30.49 15.02 -20.60
C PHE A 12 -30.27 14.25 -19.31
N PHE A 13 -29.34 13.28 -19.33
CA PHE A 13 -28.86 12.56 -18.16
C PHE A 13 -27.35 12.73 -18.05
N GLY A 14 -26.90 13.46 -17.06
CA GLY A 14 -25.50 13.48 -16.63
C GLY A 14 -25.30 12.37 -15.62
N MET A 15 -24.34 11.48 -15.84
CA MET A 15 -23.87 10.57 -14.80
C MET A 15 -22.63 11.20 -14.14
N GLU A 16 -22.83 11.71 -12.94
CA GLU A 16 -21.72 12.09 -12.08
C GLU A 16 -21.24 10.85 -11.31
N GLY A 17 -20.04 10.40 -11.59
CA GLY A 17 -19.39 9.28 -10.90
C GLY A 17 -18.69 8.29 -11.81
N LYS A 18 -17.81 7.53 -11.23
CA LYS A 18 -17.09 6.42 -11.90
C LYS A 18 -17.94 5.15 -11.83
N LEU A 19 -18.70 4.85 -12.85
CA LEU A 19 -19.50 3.62 -12.94
C LEU A 19 -18.69 2.34 -13.18
N ASN A 20 -17.39 2.49 -13.45
CA ASN A 20 -16.51 1.37 -13.79
C ASN A 20 -15.81 0.77 -12.56
N SER A 21 -16.06 1.32 -11.37
CA SER A 21 -15.53 0.82 -10.11
C SER A 21 -16.68 0.25 -9.29
N GLY A 22 -16.59 -1.04 -8.93
CA GLY A 22 -17.51 -1.69 -8.01
C GLY A 22 -17.17 -1.46 -6.54
N ASP A 23 -16.12 -0.66 -6.29
CA ASP A 23 -15.60 -0.41 -4.95
C ASP A 23 -16.46 0.60 -4.22
N ALA A 24 -16.68 0.33 -2.95
CA ALA A 24 -17.24 1.30 -2.01
C ALA A 24 -16.11 2.16 -1.40
N HIS A 25 -16.49 3.12 -0.56
CA HIS A 25 -15.54 3.87 0.24
C HIS A 25 -14.82 2.94 1.21
N LEU A 26 -13.50 2.81 1.06
CA LEU A 26 -12.66 1.92 1.85
C LEU A 26 -11.62 2.70 2.63
N ALA A 27 -11.34 2.23 3.85
CA ALA A 27 -10.16 2.61 4.62
C ALA A 27 -9.39 1.33 4.96
N VAL A 28 -8.10 1.33 4.67
CA VAL A 28 -7.23 0.20 4.98
C VAL A 28 -6.90 0.20 6.47
N ASP A 29 -6.80 -0.98 7.07
CA ASP A 29 -6.26 -1.14 8.43
C ASP A 29 -4.72 -0.99 8.40
N TYR A 30 -4.28 0.26 8.20
CA TYR A 30 -2.85 0.58 8.18
C TYR A 30 -2.18 0.33 9.52
N GLU A 31 -2.89 0.47 10.64
CA GLU A 31 -2.33 0.21 11.96
C GLU A 31 -1.85 -1.25 12.06
N GLN A 32 -2.70 -2.18 11.65
CA GLN A 32 -2.35 -3.60 11.67
C GLN A 32 -1.27 -3.92 10.62
N LEU A 33 -1.37 -3.36 9.42
CA LEU A 33 -0.38 -3.54 8.36
C LEU A 33 1.02 -3.14 8.83
N LEU A 34 1.16 -1.96 9.42
CA LEU A 34 2.46 -1.47 9.89
C LEU A 34 3.06 -2.33 11.01
N LYS A 35 2.21 -2.92 11.86
CA LYS A 35 2.63 -3.77 12.99
C LYS A 35 3.10 -5.15 12.58
N ILE A 36 2.47 -5.78 11.59
CA ILE A 36 2.77 -7.18 11.24
C ILE A 36 3.32 -7.37 9.82
N GLY A 37 3.26 -6.34 8.97
CA GLY A 37 3.62 -6.42 7.56
C GLY A 37 2.72 -7.37 6.77
N LEU A 38 2.92 -7.44 5.47
CA LEU A 38 2.25 -8.44 4.63
C LEU A 38 2.67 -9.87 4.98
N VAL A 39 3.89 -10.06 5.50
CA VAL A 39 4.38 -11.36 5.99
C VAL A 39 3.50 -11.93 7.12
N GLY A 40 2.96 -11.07 7.98
CA GLY A 40 2.02 -11.48 9.03
C GLY A 40 0.70 -11.99 8.46
N TYR A 41 0.17 -11.29 7.46
CA TYR A 41 -1.02 -11.74 6.73
C TYR A 41 -0.77 -13.02 5.94
N GLU A 42 0.37 -13.12 5.26
CA GLU A 42 0.76 -14.33 4.54
C GLU A 42 0.79 -15.55 5.45
N LYS A 43 1.45 -15.43 6.60
CA LYS A 43 1.53 -16.50 7.60
C LYS A 43 0.13 -16.95 8.07
N ARG A 44 -0.72 -16.00 8.38
CA ARG A 44 -2.10 -16.27 8.80
C ARG A 44 -2.92 -16.96 7.71
N VAL A 45 -2.82 -16.48 6.47
CA VAL A 45 -3.55 -17.07 5.34
C VAL A 45 -3.05 -18.48 5.02
N ARG A 46 -1.74 -18.72 5.08
CA ARG A 46 -1.16 -20.07 4.89
C ARG A 46 -1.66 -21.04 5.95
N GLN A 47 -1.74 -20.60 7.21
CA GLN A 47 -2.28 -21.41 8.29
C GLN A 47 -3.77 -21.73 8.05
N LEU A 48 -4.62 -20.73 7.84
CA LEU A 48 -6.04 -20.91 7.56
C LEU A 48 -6.29 -21.81 6.36
N LYS A 49 -5.47 -21.68 5.31
CA LYS A 49 -5.55 -22.54 4.12
C LYS A 49 -5.20 -24.01 4.43
N ALA A 50 -4.20 -24.24 5.30
CA ALA A 50 -3.78 -25.59 5.67
C ALA A 50 -4.81 -26.32 6.56
N GLU A 51 -5.64 -25.58 7.29
CA GLU A 51 -6.70 -26.12 8.16
C GLU A 51 -7.99 -26.47 7.38
N LEU A 52 -8.08 -26.16 6.07
CA LEU A 52 -9.27 -26.44 5.27
C LEU A 52 -9.38 -27.94 4.93
N ASP A 53 -10.53 -28.53 5.26
CA ASP A 53 -10.95 -29.81 4.70
C ASP A 53 -11.59 -29.57 3.32
N LEU A 54 -10.89 -29.98 2.26
CA LEU A 54 -11.37 -29.80 0.88
C LEU A 54 -12.44 -30.82 0.46
N CYS A 55 -12.77 -31.78 1.33
CA CYS A 55 -13.93 -32.65 1.12
C CYS A 55 -15.25 -31.94 1.43
N VAL A 56 -15.19 -30.76 2.07
CA VAL A 56 -16.34 -29.90 2.36
C VAL A 56 -16.48 -28.87 1.24
N PRO A 57 -17.59 -28.91 0.43
CA PRO A 57 -17.74 -28.06 -0.74
C PRO A 57 -17.60 -26.56 -0.45
N GLU A 58 -18.10 -26.08 0.69
CA GLU A 58 -18.05 -24.68 1.12
C GLU A 58 -16.64 -24.18 1.38
N ASN A 59 -15.68 -25.09 1.52
CA ASN A 59 -14.26 -24.73 1.72
C ASN A 59 -13.53 -24.50 0.39
N ILE A 60 -14.09 -24.88 -0.74
CA ILE A 60 -13.47 -24.68 -2.05
C ILE A 60 -13.32 -23.17 -2.35
N ASP A 61 -14.36 -22.38 -2.13
CA ASP A 61 -14.32 -20.94 -2.35
C ASP A 61 -13.32 -20.25 -1.40
N LYS A 62 -13.28 -20.67 -0.13
CA LYS A 62 -12.27 -20.19 0.83
C LYS A 62 -10.85 -20.51 0.38
N TYR A 63 -10.62 -21.72 -0.12
CA TYR A 63 -9.32 -22.14 -0.63
C TYR A 63 -8.87 -21.28 -1.82
N VAL A 64 -9.79 -21.04 -2.77
CA VAL A 64 -9.53 -20.17 -3.94
C VAL A 64 -9.23 -18.75 -3.49
N PHE A 65 -10.01 -18.21 -2.56
CA PHE A 65 -9.78 -16.89 -1.99
C PHE A 65 -8.41 -16.78 -1.31
N TYR A 66 -8.03 -17.73 -0.47
CA TYR A 66 -6.71 -17.73 0.18
C TYR A 66 -5.57 -17.83 -0.82
N LYS A 67 -5.74 -18.58 -1.91
CA LYS A 67 -4.76 -18.60 -3.00
C LYS A 67 -4.62 -17.23 -3.66
N ALA A 68 -5.74 -16.57 -3.95
CA ALA A 68 -5.73 -15.24 -4.54
C ALA A 68 -5.02 -14.23 -3.63
N VAL A 69 -5.31 -14.24 -2.33
CA VAL A 69 -4.62 -13.36 -1.36
C VAL A 69 -3.11 -13.58 -1.36
N LEU A 70 -2.65 -14.84 -1.40
CA LEU A 70 -1.20 -15.13 -1.45
C LEU A 70 -0.54 -14.63 -2.74
N ILE A 71 -1.25 -14.71 -3.88
CA ILE A 71 -0.76 -14.16 -5.15
C ILE A 71 -0.66 -12.64 -5.08
N VAL A 72 -1.64 -11.97 -4.50
CA VAL A 72 -1.63 -10.51 -4.33
C VAL A 72 -0.47 -10.07 -3.43
N ILE A 73 -0.25 -10.77 -2.31
CA ILE A 73 0.87 -10.45 -1.41
C ILE A 73 2.22 -10.56 -2.14
N GLU A 74 2.42 -11.62 -2.92
CA GLU A 74 3.63 -11.80 -3.72
C GLU A 74 3.78 -10.71 -4.81
N ALA A 75 2.68 -10.33 -5.44
CA ALA A 75 2.68 -9.25 -6.43
C ALA A 75 3.08 -7.90 -5.81
N VAL A 76 2.54 -7.57 -4.63
CA VAL A 76 2.89 -6.34 -3.90
C VAL A 76 4.37 -6.35 -3.51
N LYS A 77 4.88 -7.48 -3.02
CA LYS A 77 6.31 -7.64 -2.71
C LYS A 77 7.17 -7.42 -3.94
N THR A 78 6.86 -8.10 -5.04
CA THR A 78 7.57 -7.95 -6.32
C THR A 78 7.55 -6.50 -6.80
N TYR A 79 6.43 -5.80 -6.62
CA TYR A 79 6.32 -4.39 -6.98
C TYR A 79 7.30 -3.52 -6.16
N ALA A 80 7.35 -3.71 -4.84
CA ALA A 80 8.27 -2.97 -3.97
C ALA A 80 9.75 -3.30 -4.26
N ASP A 81 10.08 -4.58 -4.49
CA ASP A 81 11.43 -5.04 -4.84
C ASP A 81 11.95 -4.38 -6.13
N ARG A 82 11.07 -4.13 -7.12
CA ARG A 82 11.45 -3.40 -8.35
C ARG A 82 11.90 -1.97 -8.06
N PHE A 83 11.26 -1.27 -7.12
CA PHE A 83 11.70 0.08 -6.72
C PHE A 83 12.99 0.04 -5.92
N SER A 84 13.18 -1.00 -5.11
CA SER A 84 14.45 -1.23 -4.42
C SER A 84 15.61 -1.37 -5.42
N LEU A 85 15.46 -2.23 -6.42
CA LEU A 85 16.46 -2.45 -7.47
C LEU A 85 16.71 -1.18 -8.29
N LEU A 86 15.65 -0.48 -8.69
CA LEU A 86 15.78 0.78 -9.44
C LEU A 86 16.56 1.83 -8.64
N ALA A 87 16.26 1.98 -7.36
CA ALA A 87 16.98 2.92 -6.50
C ALA A 87 18.47 2.53 -6.36
N GLN A 88 18.78 1.24 -6.30
CA GLN A 88 20.14 0.74 -6.28
C GLN A 88 20.90 1.05 -7.58
N GLU A 89 20.30 0.79 -8.74
CA GLU A 89 20.86 1.13 -10.04
C GLU A 89 21.11 2.64 -10.18
N MET A 90 20.16 3.47 -9.72
CA MET A 90 20.33 4.92 -9.72
C MET A 90 21.46 5.38 -8.80
N ALA A 91 21.67 4.69 -7.67
CA ALA A 91 22.74 5.01 -6.72
C ALA A 91 24.15 4.76 -7.32
N GLU A 92 24.30 3.82 -8.25
CA GLU A 92 25.60 3.57 -8.91
C GLU A 92 26.11 4.79 -9.69
N ASN A 93 25.17 5.57 -10.27
CA ASN A 93 25.47 6.75 -11.07
C ASN A 93 25.32 8.08 -10.32
N ALA A 94 24.91 8.04 -9.06
CA ALA A 94 24.70 9.21 -8.22
C ALA A 94 25.95 9.60 -7.44
N GLN A 95 26.09 10.91 -7.14
CA GLN A 95 27.21 11.43 -6.35
C GLN A 95 26.80 11.71 -4.90
N SER A 96 27.75 11.45 -3.97
CA SER A 96 27.69 11.86 -2.57
C SER A 96 26.31 11.65 -1.90
N HIS A 97 25.74 12.71 -1.35
CA HIS A 97 24.50 12.72 -0.60
C HIS A 97 23.33 12.03 -1.33
N ARG A 98 23.18 12.25 -2.65
CA ARG A 98 22.11 11.58 -3.43
C ARG A 98 22.28 10.07 -3.51
N LYS A 99 23.51 9.59 -3.52
CA LYS A 99 23.80 8.16 -3.47
C LYS A 99 23.32 7.53 -2.16
N ASP A 100 23.62 8.19 -1.04
CA ASP A 100 23.22 7.69 0.28
C ASP A 100 21.70 7.68 0.44
N GLU A 101 20.99 8.71 -0.05
CA GLU A 101 19.53 8.74 -0.10
C GLU A 101 18.95 7.58 -0.91
N LEU A 102 19.49 7.33 -2.09
CA LEU A 102 19.01 6.25 -2.97
C LEU A 102 19.23 4.86 -2.36
N LEU A 103 20.35 4.66 -1.68
CA LEU A 103 20.63 3.43 -0.96
C LEU A 103 19.66 3.25 0.23
N GLU A 104 19.34 4.34 0.95
CA GLU A 104 18.34 4.31 2.01
C GLU A 104 16.96 3.94 1.44
N ILE A 105 16.54 4.56 0.33
CA ILE A 105 15.28 4.23 -0.37
C ILE A 105 15.27 2.76 -0.81
N SER A 106 16.36 2.26 -1.37
CA SER A 106 16.49 0.86 -1.77
C SER A 106 16.27 -0.07 -0.58
N ASN A 107 16.93 0.19 0.54
CA ASN A 107 16.79 -0.59 1.76
C ASN A 107 15.37 -0.57 2.32
N ILE A 108 14.71 0.58 2.32
CA ILE A 108 13.31 0.72 2.76
C ILE A 108 12.39 -0.10 1.85
N CYS A 109 12.51 0.07 0.52
CA CYS A 109 11.65 -0.61 -0.45
C CYS A 109 11.84 -2.14 -0.46
N SER A 110 13.04 -2.65 -0.13
CA SER A 110 13.28 -4.09 -0.03
C SER A 110 12.61 -4.72 1.19
N LYS A 111 12.26 -3.91 2.20
CA LYS A 111 11.69 -4.35 3.46
C LYS A 111 10.18 -4.19 3.50
N VAL A 112 9.69 -2.99 3.22
CA VAL A 112 8.26 -2.67 3.35
C VAL A 112 7.56 -2.62 1.98
N PRO A 113 6.28 -2.98 1.90
CA PRO A 113 5.33 -3.29 2.96
C PRO A 113 5.33 -4.76 3.41
N TYR A 114 6.27 -5.59 2.94
CA TYR A 114 6.29 -7.01 3.24
C TYR A 114 6.60 -7.28 4.71
N GLU A 115 7.62 -6.65 5.27
CA GLU A 115 7.95 -6.71 6.69
C GLU A 115 7.26 -5.59 7.49
N PRO A 116 7.16 -5.73 8.82
CA PRO A 116 6.70 -4.65 9.70
C PRO A 116 7.57 -3.40 9.58
N ALA A 117 6.96 -2.23 9.66
CA ALA A 117 7.70 -0.98 9.72
C ALA A 117 8.37 -0.80 11.09
N SER A 118 9.58 -0.26 11.13
CA SER A 118 10.34 0.03 12.34
C SER A 118 10.75 1.49 12.49
N SER A 119 10.55 2.30 11.44
CA SER A 119 10.82 3.74 11.42
C SER A 119 9.68 4.51 10.77
N PHE A 120 9.67 5.81 10.93
CA PHE A 120 8.66 6.69 10.32
C PHE A 120 8.76 6.67 8.78
N LYS A 121 9.98 6.65 8.23
CA LYS A 121 10.21 6.54 6.77
C LYS A 121 9.67 5.23 6.22
N GLU A 122 9.94 4.11 6.89
CA GLU A 122 9.40 2.80 6.52
C GLU A 122 7.86 2.77 6.60
N ALA A 123 7.28 3.37 7.63
CA ALA A 123 5.83 3.46 7.78
C ALA A 123 5.18 4.25 6.66
N ILE A 124 5.72 5.44 6.31
CA ILE A 124 5.25 6.24 5.17
C ILE A 124 5.36 5.45 3.87
N GLN A 125 6.50 4.82 3.60
CA GLN A 125 6.71 4.07 2.36
C GLN A 125 5.76 2.87 2.26
N SER A 126 5.51 2.19 3.38
CA SER A 126 4.55 1.07 3.43
C SER A 126 3.13 1.53 3.09
N VAL A 127 2.66 2.59 3.74
CA VAL A 127 1.35 3.20 3.47
C VAL A 127 1.24 3.65 2.02
N TRP A 128 2.30 4.31 1.49
CA TRP A 128 2.33 4.78 0.12
C TRP A 128 2.18 3.64 -0.90
N PHE A 129 2.95 2.55 -0.76
CA PHE A 129 2.86 1.41 -1.67
C PHE A 129 1.47 0.80 -1.70
N ILE A 130 0.89 0.54 -0.53
CA ILE A 130 -0.44 -0.06 -0.46
C ILE A 130 -1.50 0.89 -1.04
N GLN A 131 -1.47 2.17 -0.69
CA GLN A 131 -2.41 3.15 -1.22
C GLN A 131 -2.30 3.27 -2.74
N LEU A 132 -1.07 3.32 -3.28
CA LEU A 132 -0.83 3.42 -4.72
C LEU A 132 -1.38 2.19 -5.46
N ILE A 133 -1.10 0.98 -4.98
CA ILE A 133 -1.56 -0.26 -5.60
C ILE A 133 -3.09 -0.33 -5.58
N LEU A 134 -3.72 0.02 -4.46
CA LEU A 134 -5.17 0.07 -4.36
C LEU A 134 -5.78 1.12 -5.28
N GLN A 135 -5.15 2.29 -5.43
CA GLN A 135 -5.59 3.32 -6.38
C GLN A 135 -5.51 2.83 -7.84
N ILE A 136 -4.48 2.07 -8.17
CA ILE A 136 -4.34 1.46 -9.51
C ILE A 136 -5.46 0.43 -9.74
N GLU A 137 -5.72 -0.44 -8.77
CA GLU A 137 -6.71 -1.51 -8.86
C GLU A 137 -8.14 -0.98 -8.89
N SER A 138 -8.46 0.01 -8.05
CA SER A 138 -9.78 0.63 -7.94
C SER A 138 -10.03 1.75 -8.94
N ASN A 139 -9.10 2.00 -9.86
CA ASN A 139 -9.16 3.14 -10.78
C ASN A 139 -9.30 4.50 -10.05
N GLY A 140 -8.71 4.63 -8.87
CA GLY A 140 -8.67 5.84 -8.08
C GLY A 140 -10.00 6.19 -7.39
N HIS A 141 -10.84 5.21 -7.08
CA HIS A 141 -12.11 5.45 -6.41
C HIS A 141 -12.01 5.35 -4.89
N SER A 142 -12.35 6.44 -4.21
CA SER A 142 -12.78 6.52 -2.78
C SER A 142 -11.97 5.73 -1.75
N LEU A 143 -10.63 5.76 -1.85
CA LEU A 143 -9.74 5.14 -0.88
C LEU A 143 -9.22 6.19 0.10
N SER A 144 -9.52 6.01 1.39
CA SER A 144 -9.12 6.92 2.47
C SER A 144 -7.90 6.38 3.22
N TYR A 145 -7.01 7.30 3.65
CA TYR A 145 -5.95 6.96 4.60
C TYR A 145 -6.47 6.70 6.02
N GLY A 146 -7.73 7.00 6.30
CA GLY A 146 -8.29 6.88 7.64
C GLY A 146 -7.63 7.84 8.64
N ARG A 147 -7.36 7.34 9.86
CA ARG A 147 -6.75 8.12 10.94
C ARG A 147 -5.23 8.11 10.84
N PHE A 148 -4.71 8.72 9.76
CA PHE A 148 -3.28 8.76 9.44
C PHE A 148 -2.43 9.28 10.61
N ASP A 149 -2.89 10.34 11.26
CA ASP A 149 -2.26 10.94 12.43
C ASP A 149 -2.02 9.92 13.57
N GLN A 150 -2.98 9.04 13.80
CA GLN A 150 -2.95 8.11 14.94
C GLN A 150 -1.99 6.93 14.72
N TYR A 151 -2.08 6.27 13.59
CA TYR A 151 -1.24 5.08 13.37
C TYR A 151 0.20 5.43 12.96
N MET A 152 0.45 6.65 12.46
CA MET A 152 1.79 7.13 12.13
C MET A 152 2.52 7.73 13.33
N TYR A 153 1.79 8.31 14.30
CA TYR A 153 2.36 9.01 15.43
C TYR A 153 3.37 8.18 16.25
N PRO A 154 3.15 6.89 16.57
CA PRO A 154 4.12 6.10 17.32
C PRO A 154 5.50 6.01 16.63
N TYR A 155 5.53 5.91 15.32
CA TYR A 155 6.76 5.86 14.52
C TYR A 155 7.46 7.21 14.51
N LEU A 156 6.71 8.28 14.25
CA LEU A 156 7.22 9.65 14.29
C LEU A 156 7.82 9.97 15.65
N LYS A 157 7.07 9.70 16.72
CA LYS A 157 7.52 9.95 18.11
C LYS A 157 8.82 9.21 18.41
N ALA A 158 8.90 7.93 18.06
CA ALA A 158 10.10 7.13 18.30
C ALA A 158 11.33 7.65 17.55
N ASP A 159 11.18 8.14 16.33
CA ASP A 159 12.28 8.67 15.52
C ASP A 159 12.68 10.08 15.97
N LEU A 160 11.74 10.91 16.45
CA LEU A 160 12.05 12.20 17.11
C LEU A 160 12.85 11.99 18.41
N GLU A 161 12.40 11.07 19.27
CA GLU A 161 13.09 10.74 20.53
C GLU A 161 14.52 10.22 20.32
N LYS A 162 14.75 9.52 19.19
CA LYS A 162 16.09 9.04 18.77
C LYS A 162 16.93 10.11 18.06
N GLY A 163 16.36 11.27 17.74
CA GLY A 163 17.02 12.32 16.96
C GLY A 163 17.29 11.94 15.49
N VAL A 164 16.57 10.96 14.95
CA VAL A 164 16.67 10.55 13.53
C VAL A 164 15.93 11.53 12.63
N ILE A 165 14.84 12.11 13.11
CA ILE A 165 14.07 13.15 12.44
C ILE A 165 14.15 14.43 13.29
N MET A 166 14.36 15.58 12.64
CA MET A 166 14.29 16.88 13.28
C MET A 166 12.93 17.52 13.04
N ASP A 167 12.41 18.23 14.04
CA ASP A 167 11.11 18.91 13.98
C ASP A 167 10.95 19.82 12.74
N CYS A 168 12.05 20.44 12.27
CA CYS A 168 12.01 21.32 11.12
C CYS A 168 11.60 20.63 9.80
N LEU A 169 11.78 19.31 9.68
CA LEU A 169 11.34 18.57 8.49
C LEU A 169 9.82 18.42 8.41
N LEU A 170 9.11 18.51 9.55
CA LEU A 170 7.66 18.46 9.58
C LEU A 170 7.02 19.75 9.06
N TYR A 171 7.69 20.90 9.28
CA TYR A 171 7.19 22.21 8.87
C TYR A 171 7.45 22.52 7.39
N THR A 172 8.37 21.83 6.73
CA THR A 172 8.64 22.04 5.29
C THR A 172 7.59 21.43 4.38
N SER A 173 6.78 20.48 4.88
CA SER A 173 5.66 19.90 4.13
C SER A 173 4.43 20.81 4.09
N ASP A 174 4.26 21.70 5.09
CA ASP A 174 3.14 22.67 5.16
C ASP A 174 3.38 23.93 4.32
N ALA A 175 4.59 24.15 3.84
CA ALA A 175 4.98 25.36 3.09
C ALA A 175 4.81 25.21 1.57
N ALA A 176 4.15 24.14 1.09
CA ALA A 176 3.96 23.84 -0.33
C ALA A 176 2.55 24.20 -0.86
N ASP A 177 1.78 25.03 -0.14
CA ASP A 177 0.52 25.61 -0.61
C ASP A 177 0.74 26.95 -1.35
#